data_04f891143a184e4de62ba5286d7d0b25
#
_entry.id   04f891143a184e4de62ba5286d7d0b25
#
_cell.length_a   1.000
_cell.length_b   1.000
_cell.length_c   1.000
_cell.angle_alpha   90.00
_cell.angle_beta   90.00
_cell.angle_gamma   90.00
#
_symmetry.space_group_name_H-M   'P 1'
#
loop_
_entity.id
_entity.type
_entity.pdbx_description
1 polymer ?
#
loop_
_entity_poly.entity_id
_entity_poly.type
_entity_poly.pdbx_seq_one_letter_code
_entity_poly.pdbx_strand_id
1 'polypeptide(L)'
;MIYVIDHNDSFTHNVVHQFSLFDKVYCDNYNQLNKKKLEEASVIIFSPGPGNPKNYPSTSKIYKQYKGKKKIIGICLGFQQILFCEGAKIIEQKKIYHGFQSNIKVVSNKSLFKIGKIFKVGRYHSLKLKEPFKINNFEITMRCLESKAAMSFENNIDKVYGFQFHPESFLTINGNLL
;
A
#
# COMPACT_ATOMS: atom_id res chain seq x y z
N MET A 1 18.02 0.97 5.22
CA MET A 1 17.31 2.25 5.39
C MET A 1 16.04 2.26 4.57
N ILE A 2 14.97 2.79 5.14
CA ILE A 2 13.63 2.88 4.55
C ILE A 2 13.34 4.33 4.18
N TYR A 3 12.73 4.57 3.03
CA TYR A 3 12.32 5.90 2.59
C TYR A 3 10.80 5.94 2.42
N VAL A 4 10.13 6.81 3.17
CA VAL A 4 8.69 7.03 3.11
C VAL A 4 8.42 8.28 2.26
N ILE A 5 7.58 8.14 1.24
CA ILE A 5 7.06 9.25 0.45
C ILE A 5 5.72 9.64 1.06
N ASP A 6 5.67 10.82 1.67
CA ASP A 6 4.48 11.36 2.31
C ASP A 6 3.55 12.02 1.28
N HIS A 7 2.32 11.55 1.21
CA HIS A 7 1.25 12.10 0.38
C HIS A 7 0.30 13.03 1.16
N ASN A 8 0.80 13.69 2.22
CA ASN A 8 0.02 14.59 3.08
C ASN A 8 -1.12 13.88 3.83
N ASP A 9 -0.84 12.72 4.39
CA ASP A 9 -1.80 11.96 5.19
C ASP A 9 -1.49 12.07 6.68
N SER A 10 -2.54 12.17 7.51
CA SER A 10 -2.40 12.21 8.96
C SER A 10 -1.80 10.93 9.55
N PHE A 11 -1.93 9.80 8.87
CA PHE A 11 -1.35 8.52 9.28
C PHE A 11 0.10 8.32 8.83
N THR A 12 0.69 9.23 8.03
CA THR A 12 2.08 9.06 7.56
C THR A 12 3.06 8.92 8.72
N HIS A 13 2.88 9.68 9.80
CA HIS A 13 3.76 9.56 10.97
C HIS A 13 3.61 8.21 11.70
N ASN A 14 2.42 7.61 11.69
CA ASN A 14 2.22 6.26 12.22
C ASN A 14 2.95 5.22 11.36
N VAL A 15 2.93 5.38 10.02
CA VAL A 15 3.74 4.55 9.11
C VAL A 15 5.23 4.69 9.42
N VAL A 16 5.73 5.93 9.54
CA VAL A 16 7.13 6.19 9.90
C VAL A 16 7.48 5.51 11.22
N HIS A 17 6.65 5.68 12.24
CA HIS A 17 6.87 5.05 13.56
C HIS A 17 6.91 3.52 13.45
N GLN A 18 5.93 2.90 12.79
CA GLN A 18 5.85 1.45 12.65
C GLN A 18 7.10 0.88 11.95
N PHE A 19 7.55 1.52 10.87
CA PHE A 19 8.73 1.06 10.14
C PHE A 19 10.06 1.41 10.82
N SER A 20 10.10 2.42 11.70
CA SER A 20 11.28 2.75 12.50
C SER A 20 11.67 1.66 13.50
N LEU A 21 10.75 0.73 13.80
CA LEU A 21 11.04 -0.46 14.61
C LEU A 21 11.94 -1.48 13.88
N PHE A 22 12.07 -1.37 12.56
CA PHE A 22 12.82 -2.33 11.74
C PHE A 22 14.12 -1.75 11.18
N ASP A 23 14.14 -0.46 10.82
CA ASP A 23 15.32 0.19 10.24
C ASP A 23 15.18 1.71 10.32
N LYS A 24 16.29 2.42 10.06
CA LYS A 24 16.29 3.88 9.97
C LYS A 24 15.36 4.35 8.87
N VAL A 25 14.43 5.26 9.21
CA VAL A 25 13.44 5.81 8.28
C VAL A 25 13.75 7.27 7.95
N TYR A 26 13.66 7.62 6.67
CA TYR A 26 13.56 8.99 6.15
C TYR A 26 12.16 9.19 5.59
N CYS A 27 11.60 10.37 5.80
CA CYS A 27 10.29 10.72 5.29
C CYS A 27 10.35 12.12 4.67
N ASP A 28 9.99 12.22 3.40
CA ASP A 28 9.88 13.49 2.70
C ASP A 28 8.55 13.59 1.96
N ASN A 29 8.07 14.81 1.79
CA ASN A 29 6.86 15.07 1.04
C ASN A 29 7.04 14.71 -0.44
N TYR A 30 6.00 14.18 -1.08
CA TYR A 30 6.01 13.67 -2.47
C TYR A 30 6.48 14.71 -3.51
N ASN A 31 6.42 15.99 -3.21
CA ASN A 31 6.85 17.09 -4.10
C ASN A 31 8.27 17.63 -3.79
N GLN A 32 8.90 17.17 -2.69
CA GLN A 32 10.21 17.64 -2.22
C GLN A 32 11.11 16.47 -1.82
N LEU A 33 11.28 15.51 -2.72
CA LEU A 33 12.04 14.28 -2.43
C LEU A 33 13.55 14.51 -2.43
N ASN A 34 14.23 14.02 -1.41
CA ASN A 34 15.68 13.97 -1.35
C ASN A 34 16.20 12.79 -2.20
N LYS A 35 16.67 13.09 -3.40
CA LYS A 35 17.14 12.09 -4.36
C LYS A 35 18.27 11.21 -3.80
N LYS A 36 19.22 11.79 -3.07
CA LYS A 36 20.35 11.04 -2.50
C LYS A 36 19.84 10.01 -1.49
N LYS A 37 18.95 10.41 -0.58
CA LYS A 37 18.36 9.49 0.41
C LYS A 37 17.48 8.42 -0.24
N LEU A 38 16.76 8.78 -1.28
CA LEU A 38 15.96 7.85 -2.06
C LEU A 38 16.84 6.78 -2.75
N GLU A 39 17.99 7.19 -3.30
CA GLU A 39 18.97 6.24 -3.88
C GLU A 39 19.60 5.32 -2.83
N GLU A 40 19.92 5.83 -1.64
CA GLU A 40 20.48 5.04 -0.53
C GLU A 40 19.48 4.03 0.06
N ALA A 41 18.17 4.25 -0.12
CA ALA A 41 17.14 3.40 0.47
C ALA A 41 17.08 2.01 -0.16
N SER A 42 16.91 0.97 0.65
CA SER A 42 16.62 -0.40 0.24
C SER A 42 15.12 -0.67 0.08
N VAL A 43 14.29 0.11 0.79
CA VAL A 43 12.83 0.01 0.77
C VAL A 43 12.25 1.40 0.55
N ILE A 44 11.26 1.50 -0.35
CA ILE A 44 10.47 2.72 -0.59
C ILE A 44 9.02 2.44 -0.19
N ILE A 45 8.46 3.32 0.62
CA ILE A 45 7.07 3.23 1.06
C ILE A 45 6.28 4.39 0.48
N PHE A 46 5.20 4.10 -0.21
CA PHE A 46 4.20 5.07 -0.64
C PHE A 46 3.12 5.13 0.44
N SER A 47 3.05 6.26 1.13
CA SER A 47 2.14 6.46 2.27
C SER A 47 0.66 6.45 1.84
N PRO A 48 -0.26 6.38 2.79
CA PRO A 48 -1.62 6.85 2.60
C PRO A 48 -1.64 8.29 2.09
N GLY A 49 -2.78 8.75 1.58
CA GLY A 49 -2.93 10.11 1.10
C GLY A 49 -4.34 10.41 0.62
N PRO A 50 -4.71 11.67 0.48
CA PRO A 50 -5.99 12.11 -0.06
C PRO A 50 -6.05 12.00 -1.59
N GLY A 51 -7.25 12.04 -2.14
CA GLY A 51 -7.49 12.17 -3.57
C GLY A 51 -7.32 10.89 -4.37
N ASN A 52 -6.76 11.03 -5.58
CA ASN A 52 -6.67 9.95 -6.57
C ASN A 52 -5.21 9.77 -7.01
N PRO A 53 -4.76 8.56 -7.36
CA PRO A 53 -3.43 8.31 -7.91
C PRO A 53 -2.97 9.25 -9.03
N LYS A 54 -3.91 9.72 -9.86
CA LYS A 54 -3.62 10.68 -10.94
C LYS A 54 -3.03 12.01 -10.45
N ASN A 55 -3.29 12.37 -9.20
CA ASN A 55 -2.80 13.62 -8.60
C ASN A 55 -1.31 13.58 -8.25
N TYR A 56 -0.67 12.40 -8.32
CA TYR A 56 0.70 12.17 -7.87
C TYR A 56 1.63 11.65 -8.98
N PRO A 57 1.85 12.43 -10.06
CA PRO A 57 2.69 11.99 -11.19
C PRO A 57 4.17 11.81 -10.81
N SER A 58 4.67 12.54 -9.81
CA SER A 58 6.03 12.37 -9.27
C SER A 58 6.22 10.97 -8.68
N THR A 59 5.26 10.50 -7.87
CA THR A 59 5.28 9.16 -7.28
C THR A 59 5.21 8.07 -8.35
N SER A 60 4.42 8.29 -9.42
CA SER A 60 4.39 7.37 -10.56
C SER A 60 5.76 7.23 -11.24
N LYS A 61 6.51 8.33 -11.37
CA LYS A 61 7.88 8.31 -11.93
C LYS A 61 8.82 7.52 -11.02
N ILE A 62 8.76 7.74 -9.71
CA ILE A 62 9.55 7.00 -8.71
C ILE A 62 9.25 5.50 -8.79
N TYR A 63 7.98 5.13 -8.83
CA TYR A 63 7.59 3.73 -8.99
C TYR A 63 8.24 3.08 -10.21
N LYS A 64 8.10 3.69 -11.38
CA LYS A 64 8.67 3.18 -12.64
C LYS A 64 10.20 3.08 -12.60
N GLN A 65 10.86 4.03 -11.94
CA GLN A 65 12.32 4.05 -11.81
C GLN A 65 12.87 2.91 -10.95
N TYR A 66 12.16 2.55 -9.86
CA TYR A 66 12.67 1.65 -8.83
C TYR A 66 12.00 0.27 -8.78
N LYS A 67 10.90 0.04 -9.53
CA LYS A 67 10.30 -1.29 -9.68
C LYS A 67 11.35 -2.31 -10.13
N GLY A 68 11.39 -3.46 -9.45
CA GLY A 68 12.37 -4.51 -9.69
C GLY A 68 13.79 -4.22 -9.18
N LYS A 69 14.08 -2.99 -8.73
CA LYS A 69 15.40 -2.61 -8.19
C LYS A 69 15.39 -2.49 -6.67
N LYS A 70 14.29 -2.01 -6.10
CA LYS A 70 14.11 -1.83 -4.65
C LYS A 70 12.81 -2.50 -4.20
N LYS A 71 12.72 -2.85 -2.92
CA LYS A 71 11.43 -3.24 -2.35
C LYS A 71 10.53 -2.02 -2.28
N ILE A 72 9.29 -2.15 -2.76
CA ILE A 72 8.30 -1.07 -2.75
C ILE A 72 7.06 -1.55 -2.02
N ILE A 73 6.56 -0.74 -1.10
CA ILE A 73 5.34 -1.01 -0.33
C ILE A 73 4.38 0.16 -0.51
N GLY A 74 3.13 -0.11 -0.84
CA GLY A 74 2.08 0.91 -0.96
C GLY A 74 0.99 0.71 0.07
N ILE A 75 0.62 1.78 0.80
CA ILE A 75 -0.44 1.76 1.81
C ILE A 75 -1.58 2.70 1.37
N CYS A 76 -2.80 2.19 1.33
CA CYS A 76 -4.03 2.89 0.96
C CYS A 76 -3.90 3.61 -0.41
N LEU A 77 -3.64 4.91 -0.45
CA LEU A 77 -3.33 5.61 -1.70
C LEU A 77 -2.11 5.00 -2.40
N GLY A 78 -1.06 4.64 -1.66
CA GLY A 78 0.13 3.99 -2.21
C GLY A 78 -0.17 2.66 -2.89
N PHE A 79 -1.06 1.84 -2.32
CA PHE A 79 -1.58 0.62 -2.96
C PHE A 79 -2.26 0.95 -4.30
N GLN A 80 -3.13 1.97 -4.32
CA GLN A 80 -3.83 2.40 -5.52
C GLN A 80 -2.88 2.99 -6.56
N GLN A 81 -1.86 3.75 -6.11
CA GLN A 81 -0.84 4.36 -6.96
C GLN A 81 -0.04 3.30 -7.74
N ILE A 82 0.39 2.25 -7.05
CA ILE A 82 1.13 1.15 -7.67
C ILE A 82 0.26 0.47 -8.73
N LEU A 83 -0.97 0.09 -8.37
CA LEU A 83 -1.89 -0.56 -9.31
C LEU A 83 -2.25 0.34 -10.49
N PHE A 84 -2.41 1.64 -10.26
CA PHE A 84 -2.62 2.63 -11.33
C PHE A 84 -1.44 2.69 -12.30
N CYS A 85 -0.20 2.65 -11.79
CA CYS A 85 1.00 2.60 -12.62
C CYS A 85 1.09 1.32 -13.46
N GLU A 86 0.48 0.23 -13.00
CA GLU A 86 0.36 -1.05 -13.72
C GLU A 86 -0.86 -1.10 -14.66
N GLY A 87 -1.53 0.03 -14.88
CA GLY A 87 -2.65 0.12 -15.82
C GLY A 87 -4.03 -0.21 -15.22
N ALA A 88 -4.11 -0.43 -13.91
CA ALA A 88 -5.39 -0.66 -13.26
C ALA A 88 -6.26 0.59 -13.24
N LYS A 89 -7.58 0.39 -13.29
CA LYS A 89 -8.55 1.45 -13.05
C LYS A 89 -8.88 1.49 -11.57
N ILE A 90 -8.73 2.67 -10.96
CA ILE A 90 -9.16 2.95 -9.59
C ILE A 90 -10.50 3.70 -9.67
N ILE A 91 -11.51 3.19 -9.00
CA ILE A 91 -12.89 3.68 -9.07
C ILE A 91 -13.45 3.95 -7.68
N GLU A 92 -14.46 4.78 -7.61
CA GLU A 92 -15.24 5.00 -6.40
C GLU A 92 -15.97 3.73 -5.98
N GLN A 93 -16.08 3.53 -4.69
CA GLN A 93 -16.91 2.45 -4.13
C GLN A 93 -18.19 3.02 -3.54
N LYS A 94 -19.27 2.22 -3.57
CA LYS A 94 -20.58 2.64 -3.07
C LYS A 94 -20.58 3.02 -1.58
N LYS A 95 -19.85 2.25 -0.76
CA LYS A 95 -19.72 2.52 0.67
C LYS A 95 -18.37 3.16 0.95
N ILE A 96 -18.37 4.35 1.53
CA ILE A 96 -17.17 5.02 2.02
C ILE A 96 -16.81 4.43 3.38
N TYR A 97 -15.55 4.06 3.54
CA TYR A 97 -15.01 3.62 4.83
C TYR A 97 -14.15 4.74 5.42
N HIS A 98 -14.47 5.15 6.63
CA HIS A 98 -13.70 6.16 7.35
C HIS A 98 -13.65 5.78 8.84
N GLY A 99 -12.60 5.07 9.25
CA GLY A 99 -12.48 4.54 10.60
C GLY A 99 -13.32 3.29 10.87
N PHE A 100 -13.51 2.42 9.85
CA PHE A 100 -14.22 1.15 10.02
C PHE A 100 -13.27 -0.02 10.14
N GLN A 101 -13.54 -0.92 11.06
CA GLN A 101 -12.89 -2.23 11.07
C GLN A 101 -13.60 -3.18 10.10
N SER A 102 -12.81 -3.98 9.39
CA SER A 102 -13.30 -5.05 8.51
C SER A 102 -12.45 -6.30 8.68
N ASN A 103 -13.08 -7.46 8.48
CA ASN A 103 -12.34 -8.72 8.39
C ASN A 103 -11.87 -8.92 6.95
N ILE A 104 -10.59 -9.19 6.80
CA ILE A 104 -9.97 -9.55 5.52
C ILE A 104 -9.42 -10.97 5.62
N LYS A 105 -9.45 -11.70 4.51
CA LYS A 105 -8.99 -13.10 4.43
C LYS A 105 -7.90 -13.23 3.38
N VAL A 106 -6.85 -13.98 3.70
CA VAL A 106 -5.84 -14.42 2.73
C VAL A 106 -6.49 -15.43 1.78
N VAL A 107 -6.47 -15.14 0.48
CA VAL A 107 -7.18 -15.90 -0.56
C VAL A 107 -6.26 -16.56 -1.58
N SER A 108 -4.96 -16.27 -1.54
CA SER A 108 -3.97 -16.86 -2.45
C SER A 108 -2.90 -17.63 -1.67
N ASN A 109 -2.50 -18.78 -2.21
CA ASN A 109 -1.37 -19.57 -1.70
C ASN A 109 0.00 -18.99 -2.08
N LYS A 110 0.01 -17.96 -2.95
CA LYS A 110 1.22 -17.20 -3.30
C LYS A 110 1.52 -16.07 -2.31
N SER A 111 0.63 -15.83 -1.34
CA SER A 111 0.85 -14.84 -0.30
C SER A 111 1.98 -15.24 0.65
N LEU A 112 2.67 -14.24 1.19
CA LEU A 112 3.58 -14.40 2.32
C LEU A 112 2.87 -14.88 3.59
N PHE A 113 1.54 -14.75 3.64
CA PHE A 113 0.72 -15.16 4.77
C PHE A 113 -0.03 -16.47 4.46
N LYS A 114 -0.26 -17.27 5.50
CA LYS A 114 -0.99 -18.54 5.38
C LYS A 114 -2.38 -18.32 4.79
N ILE A 115 -2.70 -19.05 3.71
CA ILE A 115 -4.02 -19.04 3.08
C ILE A 115 -5.12 -19.33 4.12
N GLY A 116 -6.23 -18.62 4.02
CA GLY A 116 -7.36 -18.74 4.95
C GLY A 116 -7.22 -17.91 6.22
N LYS A 117 -6.02 -17.37 6.55
CA LYS A 117 -5.82 -16.49 7.71
C LYS A 117 -6.69 -15.25 7.58
N ILE A 118 -7.31 -14.85 8.70
CA ILE A 118 -8.16 -13.67 8.79
C ILE A 118 -7.47 -12.63 9.66
N PHE A 119 -7.50 -11.36 9.19
CA PHE A 119 -7.04 -10.20 9.95
C PHE A 119 -8.19 -9.22 10.11
N LYS A 120 -8.23 -8.54 11.26
CA LYS A 120 -9.15 -7.43 11.53
C LYS A 120 -8.41 -6.13 11.33
N VAL A 121 -8.84 -5.32 10.35
CA VAL A 121 -8.06 -4.17 9.85
C VAL A 121 -8.88 -2.90 9.79
N GLY A 122 -8.21 -1.75 9.99
CA GLY A 122 -8.79 -0.42 9.84
C GLY A 122 -8.83 0.02 8.38
N ARG A 123 -9.94 0.59 7.96
CA ARG A 123 -10.17 1.08 6.59
C ARG A 123 -10.58 2.55 6.59
N TYR A 124 -9.98 3.33 5.66
CA TYR A 124 -10.19 4.79 5.53
C TYR A 124 -10.22 5.21 4.06
N HIS A 125 -10.90 4.46 3.18
CA HIS A 125 -10.86 4.71 1.75
C HIS A 125 -12.25 4.74 1.10
N SER A 126 -12.41 5.61 0.11
CA SER A 126 -13.57 5.73 -0.77
C SER A 126 -13.34 5.15 -2.17
N LEU A 127 -12.08 4.90 -2.52
CA LEU A 127 -11.67 4.34 -3.81
C LEU A 127 -11.28 2.87 -3.65
N LYS A 128 -11.39 2.12 -4.76
CA LYS A 128 -10.99 0.71 -4.84
C LYS A 128 -10.47 0.34 -6.22
N LEU A 129 -9.77 -0.77 -6.31
CA LEU A 129 -9.43 -1.43 -7.57
C LEU A 129 -10.71 -1.82 -8.32
N LYS A 130 -10.82 -1.47 -9.62
CA LYS A 130 -11.81 -2.04 -10.52
C LYS A 130 -11.37 -3.42 -10.96
N GLU A 131 -12.20 -4.42 -10.72
CA GLU A 131 -11.96 -5.79 -11.15
C GLU A 131 -12.88 -6.18 -12.32
N PRO A 132 -12.52 -7.16 -13.17
CA PRO A 132 -11.33 -7.98 -13.07
C PRO A 132 -10.04 -7.22 -13.41
N PHE A 133 -8.97 -7.51 -12.66
CA PHE A 133 -7.64 -6.97 -12.89
C PHE A 133 -6.66 -8.15 -12.94
N LYS A 134 -5.93 -8.27 -14.05
CA LYS A 134 -4.90 -9.28 -14.23
C LYS A 134 -3.68 -8.62 -14.86
N ILE A 135 -2.57 -8.66 -14.15
CA ILE A 135 -1.26 -8.24 -14.65
C ILE A 135 -0.26 -9.29 -14.22
N ASN A 136 0.71 -9.57 -15.09
CA ASN A 136 1.77 -10.54 -14.82
C ASN A 136 2.48 -10.22 -13.48
N ASN A 137 2.70 -11.26 -12.69
CA ASN A 137 3.39 -11.22 -11.41
C ASN A 137 2.66 -10.48 -10.26
N PHE A 138 1.50 -9.86 -10.50
CA PHE A 138 0.68 -9.25 -9.44
C PHE A 138 -0.44 -10.21 -9.04
N GLU A 139 -0.45 -10.61 -7.80
CA GLU A 139 -1.46 -11.49 -7.22
C GLU A 139 -2.27 -10.73 -6.16
N ILE A 140 -3.60 -10.73 -6.27
CA ILE A 140 -4.46 -10.24 -5.19
C ILE A 140 -4.48 -11.30 -4.09
N THR A 141 -3.84 -11.00 -2.97
CA THR A 141 -3.57 -11.98 -1.93
C THR A 141 -4.53 -11.91 -0.74
N MET A 142 -5.19 -10.75 -0.52
CA MET A 142 -6.21 -10.62 0.53
C MET A 142 -7.45 -9.92 0.00
N ARG A 143 -8.62 -10.32 0.57
CA ARG A 143 -9.92 -9.73 0.24
C ARG A 143 -10.73 -9.45 1.50
N CYS A 144 -11.53 -8.39 1.45
CA CYS A 144 -12.53 -8.12 2.47
C CYS A 144 -13.62 -9.21 2.43
N LEU A 145 -13.98 -9.77 3.58
CA LEU A 145 -14.99 -10.83 3.65
C LEU A 145 -16.38 -10.35 3.23
N GLU A 146 -16.73 -9.10 3.56
CA GLU A 146 -18.04 -8.52 3.25
C GLU A 146 -18.09 -8.00 1.80
N SER A 147 -17.25 -7.02 1.46
CA SER A 147 -17.31 -6.32 0.17
C SER A 147 -16.63 -7.07 -0.97
N LYS A 148 -15.89 -8.15 -0.70
CA LYS A 148 -15.04 -8.90 -1.63
C LYS A 148 -13.95 -8.07 -2.32
N ALA A 149 -13.84 -6.79 -2.00
CA ALA A 149 -12.83 -5.89 -2.57
C ALA A 149 -11.41 -6.39 -2.28
N ALA A 150 -10.51 -6.17 -3.24
CA ALA A 150 -9.08 -6.42 -3.09
C ALA A 150 -8.52 -5.58 -1.95
N MET A 151 -7.82 -6.21 -1.00
CA MET A 151 -7.25 -5.60 0.19
C MET A 151 -5.73 -5.66 0.22
N SER A 152 -5.11 -6.59 -0.48
CA SER A 152 -3.67 -6.57 -0.72
C SER A 152 -3.33 -7.17 -2.07
N PHE A 153 -2.16 -6.81 -2.55
CA PHE A 153 -1.49 -7.49 -3.66
C PHE A 153 -0.04 -7.76 -3.30
N GLU A 154 0.52 -8.77 -3.93
CA GLU A 154 1.93 -9.12 -3.84
C GLU A 154 2.52 -9.39 -5.24
N ASN A 155 3.70 -8.84 -5.50
CA ASN A 155 4.56 -9.19 -6.63
C ASN A 155 5.94 -9.55 -6.07
N ASN A 156 6.15 -10.83 -5.82
CA ASN A 156 7.37 -11.33 -5.18
C ASN A 156 8.59 -11.26 -6.12
N ILE A 157 8.39 -11.21 -7.44
CA ILE A 157 9.47 -11.10 -8.43
C ILE A 157 10.08 -9.70 -8.38
N ASP A 158 9.26 -8.66 -8.46
CA ASP A 158 9.71 -7.27 -8.42
C ASP A 158 9.82 -6.73 -6.99
N LYS A 159 9.47 -7.53 -5.97
CA LYS A 159 9.41 -7.15 -4.54
C LYS A 159 8.52 -5.94 -4.29
N VAL A 160 7.30 -5.97 -4.88
CA VAL A 160 6.30 -4.90 -4.76
C VAL A 160 5.08 -5.42 -4.02
N TYR A 161 4.69 -4.73 -2.96
CA TYR A 161 3.62 -5.13 -2.06
C TYR A 161 2.65 -3.98 -1.84
N GLY A 162 1.40 -4.27 -1.53
CA GLY A 162 0.44 -3.22 -1.26
C GLY A 162 -0.70 -3.66 -0.35
N PHE A 163 -1.12 -2.72 0.50
CA PHE A 163 -2.24 -2.86 1.42
C PHE A 163 -3.24 -1.72 1.19
N GLN A 164 -4.50 -2.05 0.88
CA GLN A 164 -5.57 -1.06 0.74
C GLN A 164 -6.05 -0.54 2.10
N PHE A 165 -5.89 -1.34 3.15
CA PHE A 165 -6.15 -0.97 4.55
C PHE A 165 -4.92 -0.32 5.18
N HIS A 166 -5.07 0.15 6.42
CA HIS A 166 -4.04 0.83 7.18
C HIS A 166 -3.42 -0.11 8.24
N PRO A 167 -2.29 -0.78 7.97
CA PRO A 167 -1.61 -1.62 8.96
C PRO A 167 -1.11 -0.81 10.16
N GLU A 168 -0.81 0.49 9.99
CA GLU A 168 -0.32 1.42 11.00
C GLU A 168 -1.43 1.99 11.89
N SER A 169 -2.70 1.73 11.56
CA SER A 169 -3.84 2.22 12.34
C SER A 169 -4.04 1.39 13.60
N PHE A 170 -4.39 2.05 14.70
CA PHE A 170 -4.83 1.39 15.94
C PHE A 170 -6.06 0.48 15.76
N LEU A 171 -6.83 0.67 14.69
CA LEU A 171 -7.94 -0.22 14.33
C LEU A 171 -7.48 -1.54 13.68
N THR A 172 -6.20 -1.64 13.30
CA THR A 172 -5.64 -2.88 12.75
C THR A 172 -5.00 -3.70 13.86
N ILE A 173 -5.63 -4.83 14.19
CA ILE A 173 -5.13 -5.71 15.24
C ILE A 173 -3.86 -6.40 14.76
N ASN A 174 -2.78 -6.27 15.53
CA ASN A 174 -1.45 -6.80 15.21
C ASN A 174 -0.91 -6.30 13.86
N GLY A 175 -1.12 -5.02 13.54
CA GLY A 175 -0.66 -4.42 12.28
C GLY A 175 0.84 -4.49 12.06
N ASN A 176 1.64 -4.60 13.11
CA ASN A 176 3.09 -4.80 13.07
C ASN A 176 3.52 -6.19 12.56
N LEU A 177 2.59 -7.12 12.40
CA LEU A 177 2.83 -8.46 11.83
C LEU A 177 2.47 -8.52 10.34
N LEU A 178 1.98 -7.43 9.77
CA LEU A 178 1.62 -7.26 8.37
C LEU A 178 2.70 -6.46 7.64
#